data_c449d965ba2adb5449d754cf365ecac3
#
_entry.id   c449d965ba2adb5449d754cf365ecac3
#
_cell.length_a   1.000
_cell.length_b   1.000
_cell.length_c   1.000
_cell.angle_alpha   90.00
_cell.angle_beta   90.00
_cell.angle_gamma   90.00
#
_symmetry.space_group_name_H-M   'P 1'
#
loop_
_entity.id
_entity.type
_entity.pdbx_description
1 polymer ?
#
loop_
_entity_poly.entity_id
_entity_poly.type
_entity_poly.pdbx_seq_one_letter_code
_entity_poly.pdbx_strand_id
1 'polypeptide(L)'
;TIATKNAITLGATQTLSVSGNTFTALTNAQHTITITATDSAGNSAVRTLTFTKSIAGFAITLSTPLEANSQPTRANIKVTRDIPAGGTFKVEATNNPFDASPVWEDCTNAVVQGVAHVFTNKINTAAQYGMNIRVTVQRGDALTACWVSGIGGNFE
;
A
#
# COMPACT_ATOMS: atom_id res chain seq x y z
N THR A 1 -12.16 16.51 -19.47
CA THR A 1 -11.03 16.17 -20.36
C THR A 1 -9.81 15.89 -19.50
N ILE A 2 -9.18 14.72 -19.65
CA ILE A 2 -7.98 14.32 -18.89
C ILE A 2 -6.72 14.84 -19.59
N ALA A 3 -6.68 14.77 -20.91
CA ALA A 3 -5.58 15.25 -21.74
C ALA A 3 -6.08 15.67 -23.12
N THR A 4 -5.40 16.62 -23.71
CA THR A 4 -5.65 17.08 -25.09
C THR A 4 -4.32 17.18 -25.84
N LYS A 5 -4.30 16.80 -27.10
CA LYS A 5 -3.16 16.96 -28.00
C LYS A 5 -3.65 17.56 -29.31
N ASN A 6 -3.05 18.66 -29.69
CA ASN A 6 -3.36 19.36 -30.93
C ASN A 6 -2.32 19.03 -32.03
N ALA A 7 -2.67 19.29 -33.27
CA ALA A 7 -1.79 19.14 -34.45
C ALA A 7 -1.16 17.74 -34.57
N ILE A 8 -1.98 16.69 -34.53
CA ILE A 8 -1.54 15.30 -34.70
C ILE A 8 -1.26 15.02 -36.19
N THR A 9 -0.17 14.28 -36.47
CA THR A 9 0.16 13.83 -37.82
C THR A 9 -0.65 12.57 -38.16
N LEU A 10 -1.28 12.57 -39.31
CA LEU A 10 -2.04 11.42 -39.83
C LEU A 10 -1.11 10.21 -40.00
N GLY A 11 -1.55 9.04 -39.52
CA GLY A 11 -0.79 7.78 -39.60
C GLY A 11 0.33 7.63 -38.56
N ALA A 12 0.64 8.66 -37.77
CA ALA A 12 1.62 8.56 -36.69
C ALA A 12 1.00 8.11 -35.38
N THR A 13 1.69 7.24 -34.66
CA THR A 13 1.29 6.85 -33.29
C THR A 13 1.34 8.04 -32.35
N GLN A 14 0.26 8.28 -31.64
CA GLN A 14 0.14 9.36 -30.68
C GLN A 14 0.08 8.81 -29.28
N THR A 15 0.77 9.46 -28.34
CA THR A 15 0.73 9.12 -26.91
C THR A 15 0.03 10.23 -26.13
N LEU A 16 -0.98 9.86 -25.38
CA LEU A 16 -1.63 10.68 -24.35
C LEU A 16 -1.39 10.01 -23.00
N SER A 17 -0.82 10.75 -22.06
CA SER A 17 -0.53 10.24 -20.73
C SER A 17 -1.57 10.71 -19.73
N VAL A 18 -2.05 9.78 -18.90
CA VAL A 18 -2.83 10.10 -17.71
C VAL A 18 -1.86 10.21 -16.54
N SER A 19 -1.95 11.30 -15.77
CA SER A 19 -1.07 11.49 -14.62
C SER A 19 -1.29 10.39 -13.56
N GLY A 20 -0.21 10.04 -12.82
CA GLY A 20 -0.30 9.07 -11.73
C GLY A 20 -1.35 9.47 -10.69
N ASN A 21 -1.45 10.75 -10.34
CA ASN A 21 -2.45 11.25 -9.39
C ASN A 21 -3.88 11.05 -9.91
N THR A 22 -4.14 11.29 -11.20
CA THR A 22 -5.46 11.04 -11.80
C THR A 22 -5.82 9.55 -11.75
N PHE A 23 -4.86 8.66 -12.08
CA PHE A 23 -5.07 7.22 -12.00
C PHE A 23 -5.27 6.75 -10.55
N THR A 24 -4.51 7.30 -9.61
CA THR A 24 -4.62 6.95 -8.17
C THR A 24 -5.97 7.35 -7.60
N ALA A 25 -6.55 8.47 -8.04
CA ALA A 25 -7.86 8.95 -7.58
C ALA A 25 -9.05 8.10 -8.09
N LEU A 26 -8.85 7.23 -9.10
CA LEU A 26 -9.90 6.32 -9.54
C LEU A 26 -10.24 5.29 -8.45
N THR A 27 -11.50 4.91 -8.34
CA THR A 27 -11.94 3.80 -7.47
C THR A 27 -11.50 2.44 -8.05
N ASN A 28 -11.48 1.40 -7.22
CA ASN A 28 -11.32 0.02 -7.72
C ASN A 28 -12.62 -0.39 -8.42
N ALA A 29 -12.64 -0.27 -9.73
CA ALA A 29 -13.82 -0.57 -10.54
C ALA A 29 -13.42 -0.62 -12.03
N GLN A 30 -14.39 -0.96 -12.88
CA GLN A 30 -14.27 -0.78 -14.30
C GLN A 30 -14.40 0.71 -14.65
N HIS A 31 -13.51 1.20 -15.48
CA HIS A 31 -13.44 2.57 -15.98
C HIS A 31 -13.42 2.59 -17.49
N THR A 32 -13.86 3.69 -18.05
CA THR A 32 -13.91 3.91 -19.49
C THR A 32 -13.08 5.14 -19.86
N ILE A 33 -12.23 4.99 -20.88
CA ILE A 33 -11.55 6.10 -21.53
C ILE A 33 -12.24 6.32 -22.88
N THR A 34 -12.71 7.53 -23.11
CA THR A 34 -13.23 7.96 -24.40
C THR A 34 -12.19 8.83 -25.09
N ILE A 35 -11.79 8.42 -26.29
CA ILE A 35 -10.87 9.15 -27.16
C ILE A 35 -11.69 9.75 -28.29
N THR A 36 -11.67 11.07 -28.42
CA THR A 36 -12.31 11.78 -29.53
C THR A 36 -11.23 12.41 -30.40
N ALA A 37 -11.23 12.10 -31.69
CA ALA A 37 -10.41 12.75 -32.67
C ALA A 37 -11.31 13.63 -33.55
N THR A 38 -10.91 14.89 -33.71
CA THR A 38 -11.66 15.86 -34.53
C THR A 38 -10.73 16.43 -35.65
N ASP A 39 -11.20 16.44 -36.85
CA ASP A 39 -10.48 17.04 -38.00
C ASP A 39 -10.68 18.57 -38.04
N SER A 40 -9.98 19.23 -38.97
CA SER A 40 -10.07 20.67 -39.14
C SER A 40 -11.44 21.15 -39.68
N ALA A 41 -12.24 20.26 -40.22
CA ALA A 41 -13.59 20.54 -40.70
C ALA A 41 -14.65 20.35 -39.61
N GLY A 42 -14.24 19.88 -38.42
CA GLY A 42 -15.14 19.66 -37.28
C GLY A 42 -15.73 18.23 -37.22
N ASN A 43 -15.38 17.34 -38.15
CA ASN A 43 -15.84 15.95 -38.08
C ASN A 43 -15.13 15.21 -36.95
N SER A 44 -15.88 14.41 -36.20
CA SER A 44 -15.34 13.69 -35.05
C SER A 44 -15.53 12.19 -35.15
N ALA A 45 -14.49 11.46 -34.73
CA ALA A 45 -14.51 10.02 -34.50
C ALA A 45 -14.26 9.72 -33.02
N VAL A 46 -15.02 8.78 -32.47
CA VAL A 46 -14.96 8.42 -31.08
C VAL A 46 -14.57 6.96 -30.93
N ARG A 47 -13.63 6.70 -30.02
CA ARG A 47 -13.24 5.35 -29.57
C ARG A 47 -13.36 5.25 -28.05
N THR A 48 -13.89 4.16 -27.59
CA THR A 48 -14.05 3.85 -26.16
C THR A 48 -13.18 2.65 -25.81
N LEU A 49 -12.38 2.80 -24.74
CA LEU A 49 -11.57 1.74 -24.15
C LEU A 49 -12.05 1.52 -22.72
N THR A 50 -12.22 0.27 -22.34
CA THR A 50 -12.58 -0.11 -20.98
C THR A 50 -11.41 -0.78 -20.31
N PHE A 51 -11.14 -0.43 -19.05
CA PHE A 51 -10.13 -1.07 -18.21
C PHE A 51 -10.64 -1.20 -16.78
N THR A 52 -10.08 -2.14 -16.03
CA THR A 52 -10.40 -2.32 -14.61
C THR A 52 -9.21 -1.88 -13.76
N LYS A 53 -9.44 -0.94 -12.82
CA LYS A 53 -8.49 -0.67 -11.75
C LYS A 53 -8.78 -1.62 -10.60
N SER A 54 -7.75 -2.37 -10.19
CA SER A 54 -7.83 -3.26 -9.02
C SER A 54 -6.54 -3.13 -8.22
N ILE A 55 -6.68 -2.78 -6.94
CA ILE A 55 -5.57 -2.81 -5.98
C ILE A 55 -5.72 -4.09 -5.17
N ALA A 56 -4.80 -5.02 -5.33
CA ALA A 56 -4.85 -6.33 -4.68
C ALA A 56 -4.50 -6.24 -3.18
N GLY A 57 -3.68 -5.28 -2.78
CA GLY A 57 -3.26 -5.10 -1.39
C GLY A 57 -2.26 -3.96 -1.25
N PHE A 58 -1.80 -3.76 -0.03
CA PHE A 58 -0.75 -2.79 0.29
C PHE A 58 0.06 -3.27 1.48
N ALA A 59 1.27 -2.72 1.64
CA ALA A 59 2.10 -2.90 2.82
C ALA A 59 2.55 -1.53 3.36
N ILE A 60 2.62 -1.42 4.67
CA ILE A 60 3.12 -0.25 5.39
C ILE A 60 4.29 -0.73 6.24
N THR A 61 5.45 -0.08 6.10
CA THR A 61 6.62 -0.29 6.97
C THR A 61 7.14 1.08 7.39
N LEU A 62 7.58 1.24 8.63
CA LEU A 62 8.21 2.49 9.03
C LEU A 62 9.51 2.66 8.23
N SER A 63 9.67 3.80 7.58
CA SER A 63 10.87 4.11 6.80
C SER A 63 12.12 4.25 7.68
N THR A 64 11.92 4.72 8.92
CA THR A 64 12.94 4.80 9.96
C THR A 64 12.49 3.97 11.14
N PRO A 65 13.29 2.98 11.58
CA PRO A 65 13.00 2.23 12.79
C PRO A 65 12.92 3.13 14.02
N LEU A 66 12.13 2.72 15.00
CA LEU A 66 12.07 3.37 16.31
C LEU A 66 13.31 2.95 17.13
N GLU A 67 14.08 3.91 17.60
CA GLU A 67 15.27 3.65 18.40
C GLU A 67 14.92 3.27 19.83
N ALA A 68 15.77 2.45 20.47
CA ALA A 68 15.67 2.00 21.85
C ALA A 68 17.04 2.01 22.55
N ASN A 69 17.05 2.11 23.87
CA ASN A 69 18.28 2.04 24.66
C ASN A 69 18.78 0.59 24.87
N SER A 70 17.91 -0.40 24.66
CA SER A 70 18.21 -1.83 24.73
C SER A 70 17.35 -2.58 23.73
N GLN A 71 17.71 -3.83 23.43
CA GLN A 71 16.91 -4.66 22.53
C GLN A 71 15.50 -4.89 23.13
N PRO A 72 14.43 -4.46 22.43
CA PRO A 72 13.07 -4.67 22.91
C PRO A 72 12.74 -6.14 23.12
N THR A 73 12.11 -6.46 24.24
CA THR A 73 11.67 -7.81 24.59
C THR A 73 10.19 -8.03 24.33
N ARG A 74 9.41 -6.94 24.34
CA ARG A 74 7.95 -6.95 24.14
C ARG A 74 7.50 -5.72 23.35
N ALA A 75 6.40 -5.89 22.62
CA ALA A 75 5.73 -4.79 21.93
C ALA A 75 4.21 -4.91 22.07
N ASN A 76 3.57 -3.81 22.44
CA ASN A 76 2.11 -3.69 22.41
C ASN A 76 1.75 -2.82 21.22
N ILE A 77 1.27 -3.44 20.16
CA ILE A 77 0.99 -2.77 18.87
C ILE A 77 -0.53 -2.70 18.69
N LYS A 78 -1.02 -1.51 18.36
CA LYS A 78 -2.41 -1.28 18.01
C LYS A 78 -2.49 -0.80 16.56
N VAL A 79 -3.36 -1.44 15.78
CA VAL A 79 -3.62 -1.05 14.39
C VAL A 79 -5.11 -0.75 14.24
N THR A 80 -5.41 0.50 13.90
CA THR A 80 -6.79 0.91 13.56
C THR A 80 -7.04 0.60 12.11
N ARG A 81 -7.98 -0.32 11.86
CA ARG A 81 -8.22 -0.91 10.54
C ARG A 81 -9.66 -1.29 10.33
N ASP A 82 -10.05 -1.43 9.05
CA ASP A 82 -11.23 -2.15 8.61
C ASP A 82 -10.81 -3.12 7.51
N ILE A 83 -11.00 -4.41 7.76
CA ILE A 83 -10.64 -5.51 6.85
C ILE A 83 -11.90 -6.36 6.70
N PRO A 84 -12.70 -6.08 5.67
CA PRO A 84 -13.93 -6.82 5.40
C PRO A 84 -13.68 -8.30 5.13
N ALA A 85 -14.73 -9.10 5.27
CA ALA A 85 -14.67 -10.53 4.97
C ALA A 85 -14.13 -10.78 3.56
N GLY A 86 -13.20 -11.73 3.43
CA GLY A 86 -12.45 -12.02 2.21
C GLY A 86 -11.11 -11.29 2.12
N GLY A 87 -10.88 -10.23 2.91
CA GLY A 87 -9.58 -9.60 3.05
C GLY A 87 -8.70 -10.30 4.08
N THR A 88 -7.38 -10.11 3.98
CA THR A 88 -6.41 -10.60 4.97
C THR A 88 -5.56 -9.47 5.52
N PHE A 89 -5.09 -9.66 6.73
CA PHE A 89 -4.31 -8.69 7.48
C PHE A 89 -3.19 -9.44 8.23
N LYS A 90 -1.97 -8.92 8.12
CA LYS A 90 -0.80 -9.45 8.83
C LYS A 90 -0.02 -8.29 9.44
N VAL A 91 0.42 -8.46 10.68
CA VAL A 91 1.35 -7.56 11.36
C VAL A 91 2.61 -8.33 11.73
N GLU A 92 3.74 -7.78 11.39
CA GLU A 92 5.05 -8.31 11.77
C GLU A 92 5.84 -7.20 12.46
N ALA A 93 6.63 -7.58 13.44
CA ALA A 93 7.56 -6.68 14.11
C ALA A 93 8.96 -7.29 14.18
N THR A 94 9.96 -6.44 14.26
CA THR A 94 11.35 -6.83 14.51
C THR A 94 11.92 -6.03 15.66
N ASN A 95 12.69 -6.67 16.52
CA ASN A 95 13.41 -6.04 17.64
C ASN A 95 14.92 -5.90 17.36
N ASN A 96 15.35 -6.14 16.12
CA ASN A 96 16.72 -5.94 15.63
C ASN A 96 16.73 -5.26 14.25
N PRO A 97 16.04 -4.12 14.07
CA PRO A 97 15.81 -3.53 12.75
C PRO A 97 17.06 -2.97 12.07
N PHE A 98 18.13 -2.75 12.83
CA PHE A 98 19.39 -2.22 12.32
C PHE A 98 20.39 -3.30 11.92
N ASP A 99 20.07 -4.56 12.15
CA ASP A 99 20.89 -5.69 11.70
C ASP A 99 20.85 -5.79 10.16
N ALA A 100 21.91 -6.34 9.56
CA ALA A 100 21.97 -6.59 8.13
C ALA A 100 20.84 -7.51 7.63
N SER A 101 20.33 -8.37 8.50
CA SER A 101 19.20 -9.28 8.25
C SER A 101 18.27 -9.30 9.46
N PRO A 102 17.35 -8.33 9.58
CA PRO A 102 16.41 -8.27 10.68
C PRO A 102 15.49 -9.50 10.76
N VAL A 103 15.23 -9.99 11.96
CA VAL A 103 14.29 -11.08 12.22
C VAL A 103 12.90 -10.51 12.40
N TRP A 104 11.97 -10.83 11.50
CA TRP A 104 10.58 -10.42 11.56
C TRP A 104 9.72 -11.51 12.20
N GLU A 105 8.98 -11.16 13.23
CA GLU A 105 8.08 -12.06 13.95
C GLU A 105 6.62 -11.68 13.68
N ASP A 106 5.77 -12.70 13.45
CA ASP A 106 4.34 -12.49 13.25
C ASP A 106 3.67 -12.19 14.60
N CYS A 107 3.18 -10.98 14.74
CA CYS A 107 2.45 -10.52 15.92
C CYS A 107 0.95 -10.26 15.65
N THR A 108 0.42 -10.76 14.52
CA THR A 108 -0.97 -10.57 14.12
C THR A 108 -1.96 -10.96 15.21
N ASN A 109 -1.79 -12.14 15.82
CA ASN A 109 -2.69 -12.61 16.87
C ASN A 109 -2.63 -11.71 18.11
N ALA A 110 -1.44 -11.27 18.54
CA ALA A 110 -1.29 -10.37 19.66
C ALA A 110 -2.01 -9.04 19.42
N VAL A 111 -1.87 -8.47 18.20
CA VAL A 111 -2.56 -7.24 17.79
C VAL A 111 -4.08 -7.41 17.75
N VAL A 112 -4.58 -8.55 17.25
CA VAL A 112 -6.02 -8.85 17.20
C VAL A 112 -6.61 -8.97 18.59
N GLN A 113 -5.89 -9.62 19.51
CA GLN A 113 -6.32 -9.84 20.89
C GLN A 113 -6.07 -8.62 21.80
N GLY A 114 -5.32 -7.61 21.34
CA GLY A 114 -4.97 -6.45 22.14
C GLY A 114 -3.99 -6.74 23.27
N VAL A 115 -3.14 -7.77 23.11
CA VAL A 115 -2.10 -8.15 24.07
C VAL A 115 -0.70 -7.86 23.52
N ALA A 116 0.30 -7.80 24.41
CA ALA A 116 1.67 -7.60 23.98
C ALA A 116 2.23 -8.85 23.29
N HIS A 117 2.94 -8.64 22.19
CA HIS A 117 3.80 -9.64 21.57
C HIS A 117 5.11 -9.73 22.37
N VAL A 118 5.55 -10.93 22.69
CA VAL A 118 6.85 -11.19 23.34
C VAL A 118 7.80 -11.71 22.26
N PHE A 119 8.89 -10.98 22.03
CA PHE A 119 9.88 -11.37 21.02
C PHE A 119 10.62 -12.64 21.41
N THR A 120 10.71 -13.57 20.47
CA THR A 120 11.52 -14.78 20.59
C THR A 120 12.97 -14.54 20.19
N ASN A 121 13.21 -13.59 19.27
CA ASN A 121 14.55 -13.18 18.89
C ASN A 121 15.28 -12.48 20.05
N LYS A 122 16.47 -13.01 20.40
CA LYS A 122 17.37 -12.47 21.44
C LYS A 122 18.70 -11.98 20.87
N ILE A 123 18.83 -11.92 19.56
CA ILE A 123 20.06 -11.57 18.87
C ILE A 123 19.90 -10.19 18.26
N ASN A 124 20.86 -9.32 18.55
CA ASN A 124 21.05 -8.03 17.86
C ASN A 124 22.54 -7.88 17.60
N THR A 125 22.90 -7.80 16.34
CA THR A 125 24.32 -7.70 15.91
C THR A 125 24.74 -6.26 15.61
N ALA A 126 23.79 -5.36 15.42
CA ALA A 126 24.06 -3.94 15.24
C ALA A 126 24.42 -3.26 16.57
N ALA A 127 25.10 -2.13 16.49
CA ALA A 127 25.40 -1.30 17.66
C ALA A 127 24.15 -0.57 18.21
N GLN A 128 23.10 -0.42 17.38
CA GLN A 128 21.86 0.24 17.73
C GLN A 128 20.78 -0.78 18.05
N TYR A 129 19.92 -0.42 19.01
CA TYR A 129 18.70 -1.18 19.33
C TYR A 129 17.47 -0.41 18.84
N GLY A 130 16.40 -1.14 18.56
CA GLY A 130 15.17 -0.52 18.16
C GLY A 130 14.08 -1.52 17.76
N MET A 131 13.00 -0.98 17.23
CA MET A 131 11.88 -1.75 16.73
C MET A 131 11.42 -1.21 15.38
N ASN A 132 10.98 -2.08 14.50
CA ASN A 132 10.23 -1.72 13.30
C ASN A 132 8.99 -2.59 13.17
N ILE A 133 8.00 -2.07 12.44
CA ILE A 133 6.70 -2.70 12.25
C ILE A 133 6.41 -2.75 10.76
N ARG A 134 5.84 -3.87 10.33
CA ARG A 134 5.31 -4.05 8.98
C ARG A 134 3.88 -4.54 9.04
N VAL A 135 2.97 -3.85 8.36
CA VAL A 135 1.57 -4.22 8.22
C VAL A 135 1.30 -4.53 6.77
N THR A 136 0.81 -5.73 6.48
CA THR A 136 0.44 -6.18 5.14
C THR A 136 -1.05 -6.44 5.09
N VAL A 137 -1.72 -5.88 4.10
CA VAL A 137 -3.15 -6.07 3.85
C VAL A 137 -3.32 -6.56 2.42
N GLN A 138 -4.07 -7.65 2.26
CA GLN A 138 -4.50 -8.13 0.95
C GLN A 138 -6.02 -8.04 0.88
N ARG A 139 -6.53 -7.51 -0.22
CA ARG A 139 -7.96 -7.38 -0.44
C ARG A 139 -8.65 -8.74 -0.61
N GLY A 140 -7.97 -9.69 -1.28
CA GLY A 140 -8.56 -10.98 -1.62
C GLY A 140 -9.92 -10.79 -2.29
N ASP A 141 -10.93 -11.52 -1.81
CA ASP A 141 -12.31 -11.48 -2.33
C ASP A 141 -13.19 -10.43 -1.60
N ALA A 142 -12.61 -9.53 -0.80
CA ALA A 142 -13.39 -8.50 -0.11
C ALA A 142 -14.15 -7.61 -1.10
N LEU A 143 -15.46 -7.46 -0.87
CA LEU A 143 -16.35 -6.68 -1.74
C LEU A 143 -16.16 -5.16 -1.56
N THR A 144 -15.70 -4.75 -0.38
CA THR A 144 -15.42 -3.35 -0.05
C THR A 144 -13.93 -3.10 0.16
N ALA A 145 -13.53 -1.86 0.31
CA ALA A 145 -12.13 -1.49 0.49
C ALA A 145 -11.61 -1.93 1.86
N CYS A 146 -10.40 -2.51 1.89
CA CYS A 146 -9.62 -2.68 3.11
C CYS A 146 -8.84 -1.39 3.39
N TRP A 147 -8.75 -0.97 4.66
CA TRP A 147 -7.96 0.20 5.03
C TRP A 147 -7.31 0.06 6.40
N VAL A 148 -6.24 0.81 6.58
CA VAL A 148 -5.55 1.04 7.85
C VAL A 148 -5.44 2.55 8.01
N SER A 149 -5.91 3.09 9.13
CA SER A 149 -5.90 4.53 9.41
C SER A 149 -4.93 4.95 10.49
N GLY A 150 -4.40 4.01 11.25
CA GLY A 150 -3.44 4.31 12.31
C GLY A 150 -2.68 3.08 12.81
N ILE A 151 -1.43 3.31 13.14
CA ILE A 151 -0.55 2.35 13.82
C ILE A 151 0.04 3.08 15.02
N GLY A 152 0.00 2.46 16.18
CA GLY A 152 0.56 3.01 17.40
C GLY A 152 0.87 1.91 18.42
N GLY A 153 1.45 2.29 19.55
CA GLY A 153 1.79 1.34 20.61
C GLY A 153 3.00 1.78 21.42
N ASN A 154 3.52 0.84 22.18
CA ASN A 154 4.74 0.98 22.96
C ASN A 154 5.52 -0.33 22.97
N PHE A 155 6.79 -0.27 23.30
CA PHE A 155 7.66 -1.43 23.48
C PHE A 155 8.60 -1.23 24.68
N GLU A 156 9.11 -2.33 25.20
CA GLU A 156 10.05 -2.37 26.33
C GLU A 156 11.09 -3.48 26.17
#